data_94e1d65474fbede2aa7607a73be1f409
#
_entry.id   94e1d65474fbede2aa7607a73be1f409
#
_cell.length_a   1.000
_cell.length_b   1.000
_cell.length_c   1.000
_cell.angle_alpha   90.00
_cell.angle_beta   90.00
_cell.angle_gamma   90.00
#
_symmetry.space_group_name_H-M   'P 1'
#
loop_
_entity.id
_entity.type
_entity.pdbx_description
1 polymer ?
#
loop_
_entity_poly.entity_id
_entity_poly.type
_entity_poly.pdbx_seq_one_letter_code
_entity_poly.pdbx_strand_id
1 'polypeptide(L)'
;KTAIDQVKEDITSGRTKLLYVAPESLTKEENVDFLRQCNISFYAVDEAHCISEWGHDFRPEYRRIRPIINEIGKRPLIALTATATPKVQHDIQKNLGMIDATVFKSSFNRTNLYYEIRPKNANVDREIIKYIKSQEGKSGIIYCLSRKKVEEFTDILKANGINALAYHAGMDSQQRTENQDAFLMEKVDVIVATIAFGMGIDKPDVRYVIHYDIPKSLEGYYQETGRAGRDGGEGQCIAFYAYKDLQKLEKFMQGKPVAEQEIGKQLLLETAAYAETSVCRRKVLLHYFGEEYLEDNCACCDNCLNPKKQVEAKELLTAVLEVVSTLKEKFKVDYVVNMLVGKETSEIQSYKHHELEVFGSGQDEDEKTWNAVIRQALIAGYLTKDIENYGLLKISKKGKDFMDKPVSFKITEDNEFDEEDEEVPVRGGASCAVDPVLYSMMKDLRKKLSKKLEVPPFVIFQDPSLEAMATTYPVTLDELQNIPGVGAGKAKRYGQEFVTLIKKHVEENEIERPEDLRVRTVANKSKLKVWIVQSIDRKVALDDIAMTKGLEFTELLDEIEAIVYSGTKINIDYFLNDVMDEDHIQDIYEYFK
;
A
#
# COMPACT_ATOMS: atom_id res chain seq x y z
N LYS A 1 27.56 -12.36 -37.28
CA LYS A 1 27.06 -13.24 -36.22
C LYS A 1 26.07 -12.48 -35.36
N THR A 2 24.94 -13.10 -35.05
CA THR A 2 24.00 -12.51 -34.08
C THR A 2 24.61 -12.58 -32.66
N ALA A 3 24.15 -11.72 -31.74
CA ALA A 3 24.58 -11.78 -30.33
C ALA A 3 24.33 -13.18 -29.72
N ILE A 4 23.25 -13.85 -30.13
CA ILE A 4 22.91 -15.22 -29.72
C ILE A 4 23.96 -16.24 -30.18
N ASP A 5 24.42 -16.14 -31.43
CA ASP A 5 25.46 -17.06 -31.94
C ASP A 5 26.78 -16.90 -31.16
N GLN A 6 27.13 -15.66 -30.81
CA GLN A 6 28.31 -15.39 -29.99
C GLN A 6 28.19 -16.02 -28.60
N VAL A 7 27.01 -15.87 -27.94
CA VAL A 7 26.74 -16.51 -26.64
C VAL A 7 26.85 -18.03 -26.73
N LYS A 8 26.30 -18.66 -27.77
CA LYS A 8 26.41 -20.12 -27.98
C LYS A 8 27.87 -20.57 -28.14
N GLU A 9 28.69 -19.82 -28.88
CA GLU A 9 30.14 -20.10 -29.00
C GLU A 9 30.88 -19.94 -27.66
N ASP A 10 30.58 -18.92 -26.90
CA ASP A 10 31.19 -18.66 -25.61
C ASP A 10 30.86 -19.76 -24.58
N ILE A 11 29.63 -20.30 -24.64
CA ILE A 11 29.23 -21.47 -23.85
C ILE A 11 30.01 -22.70 -24.29
N THR A 12 30.03 -23.01 -25.58
CA THR A 12 30.69 -24.20 -26.13
C THR A 12 32.20 -24.17 -25.89
N SER A 13 32.86 -23.00 -25.98
CA SER A 13 34.28 -22.83 -25.68
C SER A 13 34.60 -22.82 -24.19
N GLY A 14 33.59 -22.88 -23.31
CA GLY A 14 33.80 -22.86 -21.86
C GLY A 14 34.17 -21.49 -21.29
N ARG A 15 34.06 -20.42 -22.06
CA ARG A 15 34.26 -19.03 -21.59
C ARG A 15 33.12 -18.61 -20.65
N THR A 16 31.90 -18.91 -21.03
CA THR A 16 30.72 -18.66 -20.18
C THR A 16 30.68 -19.69 -19.06
N LYS A 17 30.64 -19.21 -17.81
CA LYS A 17 30.55 -20.03 -16.60
C LYS A 17 29.14 -20.04 -16.00
N LEU A 18 28.39 -18.95 -16.16
CA LEU A 18 27.01 -18.80 -15.74
C LEU A 18 26.17 -18.36 -16.93
N LEU A 19 25.04 -19.02 -17.13
CA LEU A 19 24.05 -18.66 -18.14
C LEU A 19 22.71 -18.38 -17.47
N TYR A 20 22.21 -17.14 -17.60
CA TYR A 20 20.88 -16.76 -17.18
C TYR A 20 19.90 -16.94 -18.33
N VAL A 21 18.84 -17.68 -18.08
CA VAL A 21 17.81 -18.01 -19.08
C VAL A 21 16.42 -17.77 -18.50
N ALA A 22 15.59 -17.02 -19.21
CA ALA A 22 14.19 -16.89 -18.84
C ALA A 22 13.44 -18.20 -19.11
N PRO A 23 12.51 -18.62 -18.24
CA PRO A 23 11.74 -19.86 -18.40
C PRO A 23 11.03 -19.96 -19.78
N GLU A 24 10.54 -18.84 -20.29
CA GLU A 24 9.89 -18.73 -21.60
C GLU A 24 10.84 -19.09 -22.74
N SER A 25 12.13 -18.81 -22.58
CA SER A 25 13.16 -19.14 -23.58
C SER A 25 13.50 -20.64 -23.59
N LEU A 26 13.32 -21.33 -22.46
CA LEU A 26 13.50 -22.78 -22.35
C LEU A 26 12.40 -23.58 -23.05
N THR A 27 11.27 -22.96 -23.41
CA THR A 27 10.20 -23.64 -24.14
C THR A 27 10.50 -23.84 -25.63
N LYS A 28 11.55 -23.22 -26.16
CA LYS A 28 11.98 -23.36 -27.55
C LYS A 28 12.87 -24.58 -27.70
N GLU A 29 12.46 -25.54 -28.57
CA GLU A 29 13.16 -26.80 -28.82
C GLU A 29 14.63 -26.58 -29.18
N GLU A 30 14.92 -25.59 -30.03
CA GLU A 30 16.30 -25.21 -30.42
C GLU A 30 17.20 -24.92 -29.21
N ASN A 31 16.68 -24.26 -28.17
CA ASN A 31 17.45 -23.95 -26.98
C ASN A 31 17.66 -25.18 -26.11
N VAL A 32 16.66 -26.03 -26.00
CA VAL A 32 16.75 -27.33 -25.28
C VAL A 32 17.79 -28.23 -25.93
N ASP A 33 17.76 -28.38 -27.26
CA ASP A 33 18.71 -29.18 -28.03
C ASP A 33 20.14 -28.66 -27.90
N PHE A 34 20.31 -27.37 -27.91
CA PHE A 34 21.62 -26.73 -27.66
C PHE A 34 22.13 -27.06 -26.25
N LEU A 35 21.28 -26.82 -25.21
CA LEU A 35 21.66 -27.07 -23.82
C LEU A 35 21.94 -28.55 -23.52
N ARG A 36 21.29 -29.47 -24.22
CA ARG A 36 21.56 -30.92 -24.10
C ARG A 36 22.99 -31.30 -24.49
N GLN A 37 23.62 -30.52 -25.38
CA GLN A 37 24.99 -30.71 -25.83
C GLN A 37 26.02 -30.00 -24.90
N CYS A 38 25.55 -29.18 -23.95
CA CYS A 38 26.42 -28.42 -23.06
C CYS A 38 26.81 -29.22 -21.81
N ASN A 39 28.00 -28.98 -21.29
CA ASN A 39 28.43 -29.52 -19.99
C ASN A 39 27.90 -28.68 -18.84
N ILE A 40 26.69 -29.00 -18.36
CA ILE A 40 26.02 -28.31 -17.26
C ILE A 40 26.39 -28.96 -15.94
N SER A 41 26.88 -28.18 -14.97
CA SER A 41 27.27 -28.65 -13.64
C SER A 41 26.06 -28.72 -12.69
N PHE A 42 25.20 -27.73 -12.69
CA PHE A 42 23.97 -27.68 -11.88
C PHE A 42 22.97 -26.69 -12.47
N TYR A 43 21.73 -26.76 -12.02
CA TYR A 43 20.67 -25.81 -12.31
C TYR A 43 20.33 -25.00 -11.08
N ALA A 44 20.08 -23.71 -11.24
CA ALA A 44 19.54 -22.84 -10.22
C ALA A 44 18.23 -22.24 -10.72
N VAL A 45 17.16 -22.44 -9.98
CA VAL A 45 15.84 -21.82 -10.24
C VAL A 45 15.67 -20.69 -9.27
N ASP A 46 15.83 -19.46 -9.77
CA ASP A 46 15.58 -18.25 -8.99
C ASP A 46 14.09 -17.91 -9.03
N GLU A 47 13.62 -17.13 -8.04
CA GLU A 47 12.21 -16.80 -7.84
C GLU A 47 11.30 -18.06 -7.93
N ALA A 48 11.75 -19.15 -7.31
CA ALA A 48 11.08 -20.46 -7.41
C ALA A 48 9.62 -20.42 -6.93
N HIS A 49 9.21 -19.42 -6.14
CA HIS A 49 7.83 -19.21 -5.73
C HIS A 49 6.86 -19.02 -6.92
N CYS A 50 7.37 -18.57 -8.09
CA CYS A 50 6.58 -18.43 -9.31
C CYS A 50 5.99 -19.77 -9.83
N ILE A 51 6.44 -20.92 -9.31
CA ILE A 51 5.91 -22.24 -9.67
C ILE A 51 4.55 -22.54 -9.03
N SER A 52 4.23 -21.86 -7.93
CA SER A 52 3.02 -22.09 -7.13
C SER A 52 1.89 -21.14 -7.53
N GLU A 53 0.70 -21.68 -7.74
CA GLU A 53 -0.53 -20.89 -7.93
C GLU A 53 -0.90 -20.08 -6.69
N TRP A 54 -0.40 -20.46 -5.53
CA TRP A 54 -0.56 -19.75 -4.27
C TRP A 54 0.49 -18.66 -4.04
N GLY A 55 1.50 -18.59 -4.93
CA GLY A 55 2.46 -17.50 -4.95
C GLY A 55 1.85 -16.23 -5.53
N HIS A 56 2.32 -15.09 -5.11
CA HIS A 56 1.85 -13.78 -5.56
C HIS A 56 2.16 -13.44 -7.03
N ASP A 57 3.10 -14.17 -7.66
CA ASP A 57 3.53 -14.01 -9.06
C ASP A 57 3.62 -15.38 -9.75
N PHE A 58 2.48 -16.08 -9.83
CA PHE A 58 2.42 -17.38 -10.51
C PHE A 58 2.72 -17.24 -12.01
N ARG A 59 3.66 -18.07 -12.50
CA ARG A 59 4.04 -18.18 -13.92
C ARG A 59 3.98 -19.61 -14.39
N PRO A 60 3.06 -19.96 -15.29
CA PRO A 60 2.89 -21.34 -15.79
C PRO A 60 4.17 -21.95 -16.38
N GLU A 61 5.06 -21.11 -16.95
CA GLU A 61 6.34 -21.52 -17.54
C GLU A 61 7.27 -22.18 -16.51
N TYR A 62 7.20 -21.76 -15.23
CA TYR A 62 7.99 -22.37 -14.17
C TYR A 62 7.65 -23.84 -13.93
N ARG A 63 6.40 -24.26 -14.16
CA ARG A 63 6.00 -25.68 -14.07
C ARG A 63 6.60 -26.55 -15.17
N ARG A 64 7.04 -25.93 -16.26
CA ARG A 64 7.71 -26.62 -17.37
C ARG A 64 9.20 -26.83 -17.13
N ILE A 65 9.81 -26.14 -16.15
CA ILE A 65 11.26 -26.23 -15.87
C ILE A 65 11.67 -27.68 -15.56
N ARG A 66 10.94 -28.40 -14.70
CA ARG A 66 11.32 -29.78 -14.34
C ARG A 66 11.29 -30.76 -15.50
N PRO A 67 10.23 -30.82 -16.31
CA PRO A 67 10.25 -31.62 -17.56
C PRO A 67 11.43 -31.28 -18.46
N ILE A 68 11.70 -29.99 -18.68
CA ILE A 68 12.80 -29.55 -19.56
C ILE A 68 14.16 -29.95 -19.00
N ILE A 69 14.41 -29.77 -17.69
CA ILE A 69 15.65 -30.23 -17.04
C ILE A 69 15.85 -31.75 -17.21
N ASN A 70 14.78 -32.54 -17.09
CA ASN A 70 14.86 -33.98 -17.30
C ASN A 70 15.22 -34.34 -18.76
N GLU A 71 14.81 -33.54 -19.72
CA GLU A 71 15.10 -33.70 -21.14
C GLU A 71 16.53 -33.27 -21.49
N ILE A 72 17.02 -32.15 -20.92
CA ILE A 72 18.40 -31.70 -21.11
C ILE A 72 19.39 -32.67 -20.45
N GLY A 73 19.10 -33.10 -19.22
CA GLY A 73 19.92 -34.04 -18.46
C GLY A 73 19.91 -33.73 -16.97
N LYS A 74 19.73 -34.74 -16.15
CA LYS A 74 19.69 -34.58 -14.68
C LYS A 74 21.04 -34.08 -14.14
N ARG A 75 21.01 -33.02 -13.36
CA ARG A 75 22.11 -32.42 -12.61
C ARG A 75 21.59 -31.99 -11.24
N PRO A 76 22.47 -31.67 -10.28
CA PRO A 76 22.04 -31.03 -9.04
C PRO A 76 21.17 -29.80 -9.32
N LEU A 77 20.13 -29.62 -8.50
CA LEU A 77 19.16 -28.53 -8.64
C LEU A 77 19.07 -27.74 -7.35
N ILE A 78 19.16 -26.43 -7.46
CA ILE A 78 18.97 -25.48 -6.37
C ILE A 78 17.74 -24.63 -6.70
N ALA A 79 16.82 -24.47 -5.74
CA ALA A 79 15.68 -23.56 -5.85
C ALA A 79 15.83 -22.45 -4.82
N LEU A 80 15.68 -21.21 -5.25
CA LEU A 80 15.90 -20.01 -4.45
C LEU A 80 14.63 -19.14 -4.48
N THR A 81 14.27 -18.61 -3.33
CA THR A 81 13.18 -17.62 -3.22
C THR A 81 13.32 -16.81 -1.94
N ALA A 82 12.96 -15.53 -1.98
CA ALA A 82 12.90 -14.66 -0.82
C ALA A 82 11.56 -14.73 -0.09
N THR A 83 10.49 -15.16 -0.77
CA THR A 83 9.12 -15.10 -0.26
C THR A 83 8.39 -16.42 -0.53
N ALA A 84 8.37 -17.31 0.46
CA ALA A 84 7.63 -18.56 0.32
C ALA A 84 6.96 -18.94 1.64
N THR A 85 5.63 -18.93 1.66
CA THR A 85 4.84 -19.51 2.74
C THR A 85 5.06 -21.03 2.81
N PRO A 86 4.73 -21.72 3.91
CA PRO A 86 4.89 -23.18 4.01
C PRO A 86 4.28 -23.94 2.83
N LYS A 87 3.12 -23.50 2.34
CA LYS A 87 2.46 -24.10 1.17
C LYS A 87 3.26 -23.90 -0.11
N VAL A 88 3.73 -22.68 -0.36
CA VAL A 88 4.55 -22.37 -1.52
C VAL A 88 5.87 -23.17 -1.48
N GLN A 89 6.50 -23.33 -0.32
CA GLN A 89 7.68 -24.18 -0.14
C GLN A 89 7.39 -25.63 -0.55
N HIS A 90 6.27 -26.19 -0.09
CA HIS A 90 5.85 -27.54 -0.47
C HIS A 90 5.60 -27.67 -1.97
N ASP A 91 4.93 -26.68 -2.58
CA ASP A 91 4.68 -26.66 -4.02
C ASP A 91 5.98 -26.59 -4.84
N ILE A 92 6.97 -25.79 -4.40
CA ILE A 92 8.30 -25.75 -5.03
C ILE A 92 8.93 -27.14 -5.02
N GLN A 93 9.00 -27.77 -3.85
CA GLN A 93 9.60 -29.10 -3.69
C GLN A 93 8.89 -30.14 -4.57
N LYS A 94 7.57 -30.15 -4.56
CA LYS A 94 6.75 -31.09 -5.33
C LYS A 94 6.93 -30.90 -6.85
N ASN A 95 6.78 -29.69 -7.35
CA ASN A 95 6.81 -29.41 -8.78
C ASN A 95 8.23 -29.53 -9.37
N LEU A 96 9.28 -29.25 -8.60
CA LEU A 96 10.66 -29.47 -9.02
C LEU A 96 11.17 -30.89 -8.72
N GLY A 97 10.36 -31.75 -8.09
CA GLY A 97 10.75 -33.11 -7.71
C GLY A 97 11.89 -33.15 -6.69
N MET A 98 11.81 -32.27 -5.67
CA MET A 98 12.81 -32.04 -4.64
C MET A 98 12.25 -32.29 -3.23
N ILE A 99 11.34 -33.25 -3.04
CA ILE A 99 10.65 -33.49 -1.77
C ILE A 99 11.64 -33.80 -0.64
N ASP A 100 12.69 -34.54 -0.95
CA ASP A 100 13.72 -34.95 0.02
C ASP A 100 14.93 -33.99 0.05
N ALA A 101 14.84 -32.81 -0.58
CA ALA A 101 15.93 -31.86 -0.62
C ALA A 101 16.14 -31.19 0.74
N THR A 102 17.41 -30.88 1.04
CA THR A 102 17.73 -30.06 2.22
C THR A 102 17.19 -28.66 2.04
N VAL A 103 16.44 -28.19 3.03
CA VAL A 103 15.87 -26.85 3.06
C VAL A 103 16.69 -25.95 3.99
N PHE A 104 17.19 -24.85 3.46
CA PHE A 104 17.83 -23.80 4.24
C PHE A 104 16.86 -22.61 4.34
N LYS A 105 16.53 -22.20 5.55
CA LYS A 105 15.57 -21.13 5.81
C LYS A 105 16.19 -20.10 6.76
N SER A 106 16.26 -18.86 6.32
CA SER A 106 16.55 -17.72 7.19
C SER A 106 15.24 -17.16 7.76
N SER A 107 15.33 -16.46 8.89
CA SER A 107 14.17 -15.76 9.45
C SER A 107 13.67 -14.68 8.50
N PHE A 108 12.34 -14.53 8.45
CA PHE A 108 11.67 -13.43 7.77
C PHE A 108 11.69 -12.12 8.60
N ASN A 109 12.23 -12.18 9.83
CA ASN A 109 12.25 -11.04 10.72
C ASN A 109 13.30 -9.99 10.30
N ARG A 110 12.85 -8.89 9.75
CA ARG A 110 13.65 -7.72 9.41
C ARG A 110 13.57 -6.71 10.57
N THR A 111 14.43 -6.87 11.56
CA THR A 111 14.41 -6.08 12.82
C THR A 111 14.64 -4.58 12.61
N ASN A 112 15.32 -4.21 11.52
CA ASN A 112 15.61 -2.83 11.14
C ASN A 112 14.48 -2.12 10.39
N LEU A 113 13.35 -2.79 10.13
CA LEU A 113 12.22 -2.19 9.43
C LEU A 113 11.11 -1.80 10.41
N TYR A 114 10.65 -0.57 10.32
CA TYR A 114 9.44 -0.07 10.95
C TYR A 114 8.24 -0.26 10.02
N TYR A 115 7.12 -0.73 10.54
CA TYR A 115 5.89 -0.96 9.78
C TYR A 115 4.76 -0.10 10.32
N GLU A 116 4.07 0.59 9.42
CA GLU A 116 2.94 1.47 9.73
C GLU A 116 1.84 1.39 8.66
N ILE A 117 0.58 1.33 9.09
CA ILE A 117 -0.59 1.45 8.21
C ILE A 117 -1.33 2.73 8.59
N ARG A 118 -1.59 3.57 7.59
CA ARG A 118 -2.32 4.84 7.72
C ARG A 118 -3.65 4.80 6.97
N PRO A 119 -4.68 5.53 7.44
CA PRO A 119 -5.91 5.69 6.68
C PRO A 119 -5.64 6.40 5.36
N LYS A 120 -6.26 5.92 4.29
CA LYS A 120 -6.18 6.54 2.98
C LYS A 120 -7.37 7.46 2.76
N ASN A 121 -7.17 8.74 2.98
CA ASN A 121 -8.15 9.80 2.84
C ASN A 121 -7.74 10.82 1.76
N ALA A 122 -8.46 11.92 1.64
CA ALA A 122 -8.17 13.00 0.67
C ALA A 122 -6.80 13.68 0.88
N ASN A 123 -6.16 13.53 2.05
CA ASN A 123 -4.91 14.18 2.41
C ASN A 123 -3.66 13.31 2.13
N VAL A 124 -3.80 12.11 1.56
CA VAL A 124 -2.68 11.17 1.32
C VAL A 124 -1.51 11.82 0.58
N ASP A 125 -1.79 12.56 -0.49
CA ASP A 125 -0.75 13.24 -1.27
C ASP A 125 0.05 14.21 -0.39
N ARG A 126 -0.64 14.99 0.44
CA ARG A 126 -0.04 15.95 1.39
C ARG A 126 0.80 15.24 2.46
N GLU A 127 0.29 14.15 3.02
CA GLU A 127 1.00 13.37 4.04
C GLU A 127 2.30 12.78 3.50
N ILE A 128 2.25 12.20 2.28
CA ILE A 128 3.44 11.64 1.64
C ILE A 128 4.47 12.74 1.35
N ILE A 129 4.04 13.88 0.80
CA ILE A 129 4.95 15.01 0.51
C ILE A 129 5.61 15.52 1.79
N LYS A 130 4.82 15.70 2.86
CA LYS A 130 5.34 16.13 4.16
C LYS A 130 6.37 15.12 4.70
N TYR A 131 6.05 13.84 4.61
CA TYR A 131 6.96 12.78 5.04
C TYR A 131 8.26 12.79 4.26
N ILE A 132 8.21 12.86 2.91
CA ILE A 132 9.43 12.89 2.07
C ILE A 132 10.29 14.10 2.40
N LYS A 133 9.70 15.28 2.57
CA LYS A 133 10.44 16.48 2.96
C LYS A 133 11.12 16.34 4.33
N SER A 134 10.51 15.62 5.28
CA SER A 134 11.15 15.31 6.56
C SER A 134 12.30 14.28 6.44
N GLN A 135 12.41 13.61 5.29
CA GLN A 135 13.45 12.62 4.98
C GLN A 135 14.46 13.15 3.95
N GLU A 136 14.72 14.46 3.95
CA GLU A 136 15.60 15.11 2.98
C GLU A 136 16.95 14.38 2.84
N GLY A 137 17.40 14.19 1.59
CA GLY A 137 18.62 13.47 1.25
C GLY A 137 18.57 11.95 1.43
N LYS A 138 17.38 11.37 1.68
CA LYS A 138 17.20 9.92 1.80
C LYS A 138 16.47 9.35 0.60
N SER A 139 16.93 8.19 0.13
CA SER A 139 16.31 7.48 -0.99
C SER A 139 15.04 6.74 -0.57
N GLY A 140 14.00 6.82 -1.40
CA GLY A 140 12.73 6.14 -1.16
C GLY A 140 12.02 5.63 -2.41
N ILE A 141 11.13 4.67 -2.19
CA ILE A 141 10.30 4.07 -3.24
C ILE A 141 8.83 4.25 -2.86
N ILE A 142 8.00 4.67 -3.82
CA ILE A 142 6.56 4.81 -3.63
C ILE A 142 5.84 3.90 -4.62
N TYR A 143 5.07 2.95 -4.10
CA TYR A 143 4.30 2.02 -4.91
C TYR A 143 2.87 2.50 -5.11
N CYS A 144 2.44 2.54 -6.37
CA CYS A 144 1.07 2.84 -6.78
C CYS A 144 0.49 1.68 -7.61
N LEU A 145 -0.82 1.47 -7.52
CA LEU A 145 -1.49 0.38 -8.20
C LEU A 145 -1.56 0.57 -9.73
N SER A 146 -1.67 1.79 -10.22
CA SER A 146 -1.85 2.09 -11.64
C SER A 146 -0.74 2.94 -12.24
N ARG A 147 -0.44 2.72 -13.54
CA ARG A 147 0.51 3.52 -14.31
C ARG A 147 0.15 5.01 -14.29
N LYS A 148 -1.13 5.30 -14.47
CA LYS A 148 -1.66 6.67 -14.45
C LYS A 148 -1.37 7.37 -13.12
N LYS A 149 -1.60 6.70 -11.97
CA LYS A 149 -1.31 7.29 -10.66
C LYS A 149 0.19 7.48 -10.45
N VAL A 150 1.04 6.59 -10.98
CA VAL A 150 2.51 6.75 -10.95
C VAL A 150 2.92 8.05 -11.63
N GLU A 151 2.43 8.30 -12.83
CA GLU A 151 2.75 9.51 -13.60
C GLU A 151 2.22 10.77 -12.89
N GLU A 152 0.93 10.79 -12.56
CA GLU A 152 0.27 11.90 -11.86
C GLU A 152 0.98 12.25 -10.54
N PHE A 153 1.32 11.24 -9.74
CA PHE A 153 1.94 11.49 -8.44
C PHE A 153 3.41 11.92 -8.57
N THR A 154 4.13 11.40 -9.56
CA THR A 154 5.48 11.88 -9.90
C THR A 154 5.47 13.37 -10.24
N ASP A 155 4.52 13.81 -11.05
CA ASP A 155 4.38 15.22 -11.43
C ASP A 155 4.04 16.09 -10.20
N ILE A 156 3.17 15.62 -9.32
CA ILE A 156 2.86 16.29 -8.05
C ILE A 156 4.12 16.43 -7.19
N LEU A 157 4.94 15.38 -7.05
CA LEU A 157 6.19 15.43 -6.29
C LEU A 157 7.16 16.46 -6.86
N LYS A 158 7.35 16.46 -8.20
CA LYS A 158 8.21 17.44 -8.89
C LYS A 158 7.71 18.88 -8.69
N ALA A 159 6.40 19.12 -8.80
CA ALA A 159 5.80 20.44 -8.56
C ALA A 159 6.02 20.94 -7.14
N ASN A 160 6.23 20.03 -6.17
CA ASN A 160 6.53 20.33 -4.78
C ASN A 160 8.04 20.34 -4.45
N GLY A 161 8.91 20.32 -5.48
CA GLY A 161 10.36 20.41 -5.33
C GLY A 161 11.04 19.12 -4.93
N ILE A 162 10.35 17.97 -5.06
CA ILE A 162 10.92 16.65 -4.76
C ILE A 162 11.49 16.06 -6.05
N ASN A 163 12.76 15.64 -6.01
CA ASN A 163 13.45 15.03 -7.14
C ASN A 163 13.01 13.58 -7.31
N ALA A 164 11.97 13.35 -8.14
CA ALA A 164 11.32 12.06 -8.33
C ALA A 164 11.23 11.65 -9.80
N LEU A 165 11.28 10.35 -10.09
CA LEU A 165 11.05 9.77 -11.42
C LEU A 165 10.00 8.66 -11.36
N ALA A 166 9.27 8.50 -12.47
CA ALA A 166 8.28 7.43 -12.65
C ALA A 166 8.95 6.13 -13.14
N TYR A 167 8.37 4.98 -12.74
CA TYR A 167 8.78 3.68 -13.29
C TYR A 167 7.59 2.72 -13.40
N HIS A 168 7.27 2.30 -14.62
CA HIS A 168 6.22 1.28 -14.86
C HIS A 168 6.42 0.59 -16.21
N ALA A 169 5.79 -0.57 -16.41
CA ALA A 169 5.95 -1.40 -17.58
C ALA A 169 5.44 -0.76 -18.90
N GLY A 170 4.65 0.32 -18.82
CA GLY A 170 4.19 1.07 -20.01
C GLY A 170 5.20 2.05 -20.58
N MET A 171 6.30 2.32 -19.86
CA MET A 171 7.37 3.20 -20.33
C MET A 171 8.25 2.47 -21.35
N ASP A 172 8.91 3.24 -22.21
CA ASP A 172 9.95 2.72 -23.09
C ASP A 172 11.08 2.05 -22.31
N SER A 173 11.68 1.02 -22.91
CA SER A 173 12.74 0.23 -22.26
C SER A 173 13.96 1.08 -21.92
N GLN A 174 14.35 2.00 -22.80
CA GLN A 174 15.49 2.88 -22.58
C GLN A 174 15.22 3.83 -21.41
N GLN A 175 14.06 4.47 -21.39
CA GLN A 175 13.66 5.38 -20.32
C GLN A 175 13.56 4.67 -18.96
N ARG A 176 13.07 3.42 -18.93
CA ARG A 176 13.08 2.62 -17.71
C ARG A 176 14.49 2.39 -17.18
N THR A 177 15.42 2.04 -18.07
CA THR A 177 16.83 1.84 -17.69
C THR A 177 17.43 3.13 -17.18
N GLU A 178 17.23 4.24 -17.88
CA GLU A 178 17.76 5.56 -17.49
C GLU A 178 17.22 6.01 -16.11
N ASN A 179 15.91 5.83 -15.86
CA ASN A 179 15.30 6.18 -14.58
C ASN A 179 15.79 5.29 -13.43
N GLN A 180 15.98 3.99 -13.70
CA GLN A 180 16.57 3.07 -12.75
C GLN A 180 18.01 3.43 -12.42
N ASP A 181 18.84 3.69 -13.42
CA ASP A 181 20.23 4.08 -13.25
C ASP A 181 20.34 5.43 -12.52
N ALA A 182 19.45 6.38 -12.81
CA ALA A 182 19.41 7.65 -12.10
C ALA A 182 19.14 7.47 -10.60
N PHE A 183 18.27 6.54 -10.23
CA PHE A 183 18.00 6.21 -8.81
C PHE A 183 19.18 5.48 -8.16
N LEU A 184 19.76 4.49 -8.85
CA LEU A 184 20.92 3.76 -8.34
C LEU A 184 22.14 4.66 -8.15
N MET A 185 22.33 5.65 -9.04
CA MET A 185 23.43 6.61 -9.00
C MET A 185 23.13 7.87 -8.18
N GLU A 186 22.07 7.85 -7.37
CA GLU A 186 21.68 8.96 -6.48
C GLU A 186 21.45 10.31 -7.18
N LYS A 187 21.10 10.27 -8.49
CA LYS A 187 20.69 11.46 -9.23
C LYS A 187 19.27 11.89 -8.90
N VAL A 188 18.47 10.96 -8.38
CA VAL A 188 17.11 11.20 -7.88
C VAL A 188 16.91 10.49 -6.55
N ASP A 189 16.12 11.10 -5.68
CA ASP A 189 15.88 10.62 -4.32
C ASP A 189 14.71 9.65 -4.26
N VAL A 190 13.73 9.81 -5.16
CA VAL A 190 12.46 9.08 -5.09
C VAL A 190 12.12 8.42 -6.43
N ILE A 191 11.73 7.16 -6.36
CA ILE A 191 11.05 6.48 -7.48
C ILE A 191 9.59 6.27 -7.13
N VAL A 192 8.70 6.73 -8.00
CA VAL A 192 7.27 6.38 -7.95
C VAL A 192 7.01 5.28 -8.97
N ALA A 193 6.52 4.14 -8.53
CA ALA A 193 6.48 2.96 -9.38
C ALA A 193 5.22 2.10 -9.22
N THR A 194 4.95 1.28 -10.22
CA THR A 194 4.13 0.07 -10.04
C THR A 194 5.02 -1.09 -9.58
N ILE A 195 4.41 -2.26 -9.33
CA ILE A 195 5.14 -3.51 -9.02
C ILE A 195 6.22 -3.87 -10.06
N ALA A 196 6.22 -3.23 -11.24
CA ALA A 196 7.25 -3.42 -12.26
C ALA A 196 8.65 -2.95 -11.80
N PHE A 197 8.73 -2.04 -10.84
CA PHE A 197 9.97 -1.67 -10.15
C PHE A 197 10.20 -2.67 -9.01
N GLY A 198 10.59 -3.87 -9.39
CA GLY A 198 10.59 -5.00 -8.49
C GLY A 198 11.86 -5.83 -8.61
N MET A 199 11.77 -6.98 -9.25
CA MET A 199 12.89 -7.91 -9.36
C MET A 199 14.14 -7.25 -9.97
N GLY A 200 15.29 -7.53 -9.40
CA GLY A 200 16.59 -7.03 -9.88
C GLY A 200 16.99 -5.62 -9.40
N ILE A 201 16.18 -4.95 -8.58
CA ILE A 201 16.58 -3.67 -7.97
C ILE A 201 17.37 -3.96 -6.69
N ASP A 202 18.64 -3.60 -6.71
CA ASP A 202 19.56 -3.80 -5.58
C ASP A 202 20.22 -2.47 -5.17
N LYS A 203 19.42 -1.56 -4.60
CA LYS A 203 19.90 -0.36 -3.91
C LYS A 203 19.86 -0.63 -2.40
N PRO A 204 21.01 -0.69 -1.71
CA PRO A 204 21.05 -1.15 -0.31
C PRO A 204 20.49 -0.12 0.68
N ASP A 205 20.59 1.16 0.36
CA ASP A 205 20.36 2.31 1.24
C ASP A 205 18.99 2.99 1.04
N VAL A 206 17.99 2.27 0.58
CA VAL A 206 16.60 2.76 0.56
C VAL A 206 16.12 2.93 1.99
N ARG A 207 15.73 4.15 2.37
CA ARG A 207 15.32 4.48 3.75
C ARG A 207 13.83 4.40 3.99
N TYR A 208 13.02 4.50 2.95
CA TYR A 208 11.57 4.31 3.08
C TYR A 208 10.94 3.68 1.85
N VAL A 209 9.94 2.87 2.11
CA VAL A 209 9.02 2.33 1.10
C VAL A 209 7.61 2.71 1.49
N ILE A 210 6.94 3.44 0.60
CA ILE A 210 5.57 3.89 0.81
C ILE A 210 4.65 3.19 -0.18
N HIS A 211 3.60 2.57 0.32
CA HIS A 211 2.52 2.06 -0.51
C HIS A 211 1.38 3.09 -0.52
N TYR A 212 1.25 3.79 -1.66
CA TYR A 212 0.10 4.68 -1.90
C TYR A 212 -1.21 3.89 -1.96
N ASP A 213 -1.15 2.71 -2.52
CA ASP A 213 -2.20 1.71 -2.57
C ASP A 213 -1.69 0.42 -1.92
N ILE A 214 -2.55 -0.24 -1.12
CA ILE A 214 -2.18 -1.52 -0.52
C ILE A 214 -1.94 -2.58 -1.61
N PRO A 215 -0.91 -3.44 -1.50
CA PRO A 215 -0.63 -4.48 -2.49
C PRO A 215 -1.66 -5.62 -2.45
N LYS A 216 -1.63 -6.47 -3.47
CA LYS A 216 -2.58 -7.57 -3.65
C LYS A 216 -2.39 -8.72 -2.66
N SER A 217 -1.23 -8.83 -2.05
CA SER A 217 -0.86 -9.93 -1.15
C SER A 217 0.21 -9.50 -0.16
N LEU A 218 0.31 -10.21 0.95
CA LEU A 218 1.35 -9.98 1.95
C LEU A 218 2.74 -10.39 1.47
N GLU A 219 2.85 -11.35 0.55
CA GLU A 219 4.14 -11.68 -0.07
C GLU A 219 4.66 -10.51 -0.90
N GLY A 220 3.79 -9.90 -1.73
CA GLY A 220 4.13 -8.70 -2.48
C GLY A 220 4.53 -7.55 -1.56
N TYR A 221 3.74 -7.31 -0.51
CA TYR A 221 4.05 -6.32 0.51
C TYR A 221 5.42 -6.55 1.17
N TYR A 222 5.70 -7.78 1.57
CA TYR A 222 6.98 -8.16 2.19
C TYR A 222 8.15 -7.98 1.21
N GLN A 223 7.98 -8.39 -0.05
CA GLN A 223 9.01 -8.25 -1.09
C GLN A 223 9.31 -6.78 -1.39
N GLU A 224 8.27 -5.94 -1.48
CA GLU A 224 8.37 -4.51 -1.75
C GLU A 224 8.96 -3.75 -0.56
N THR A 225 8.48 -3.98 0.65
CA THR A 225 9.03 -3.39 1.88
C THR A 225 10.44 -3.88 2.19
N GLY A 226 10.76 -5.12 1.80
CA GLY A 226 12.09 -5.72 1.94
C GLY A 226 13.19 -5.02 1.16
N ARG A 227 12.86 -4.06 0.28
CA ARG A 227 13.84 -3.19 -0.41
C ARG A 227 14.43 -2.14 0.51
N ALA A 228 13.72 -1.77 1.58
CA ALA A 228 14.24 -0.82 2.56
C ALA A 228 15.34 -1.47 3.42
N GLY A 229 16.38 -0.69 3.73
CA GLY A 229 17.41 -1.04 4.69
C GLY A 229 18.14 -2.36 4.42
N ARG A 230 18.48 -2.67 3.19
CA ARG A 230 19.25 -3.89 2.85
C ARG A 230 20.67 -3.88 3.40
N ASP A 231 21.21 -2.71 3.64
CA ASP A 231 22.49 -2.48 4.29
C ASP A 231 22.44 -2.67 5.82
N GLY A 232 21.29 -3.05 6.38
CA GLY A 232 21.09 -3.17 7.82
C GLY A 232 20.70 -1.85 8.51
N GLY A 233 20.72 -0.73 7.79
CA GLY A 233 20.23 0.56 8.27
C GLY A 233 18.72 0.58 8.47
N GLU A 234 18.21 1.52 9.26
CA GLU A 234 16.77 1.66 9.51
C GLU A 234 16.00 1.95 8.23
N GLY A 235 14.84 1.30 8.09
CA GLY A 235 13.92 1.48 6.99
C GLY A 235 12.49 1.70 7.48
N GLN A 236 11.77 2.64 6.86
CA GLN A 236 10.38 2.96 7.16
C GLN A 236 9.47 2.37 6.08
N CYS A 237 8.49 1.56 6.49
CA CYS A 237 7.52 0.93 5.61
C CYS A 237 6.13 1.44 5.96
N ILE A 238 5.60 2.36 5.15
CA ILE A 238 4.32 3.02 5.37
C ILE A 238 3.36 2.59 4.28
N ALA A 239 2.17 2.13 4.64
CA ALA A 239 1.14 1.83 3.65
C ALA A 239 -0.17 2.57 3.97
N PHE A 240 -0.79 3.11 2.93
CA PHE A 240 -2.09 3.75 3.03
C PHE A 240 -3.18 2.76 2.66
N TYR A 241 -4.19 2.65 3.51
CA TYR A 241 -5.27 1.68 3.39
C TYR A 241 -6.64 2.34 3.44
N ALA A 242 -7.51 1.95 2.52
CA ALA A 242 -8.94 2.17 2.56
C ALA A 242 -9.66 0.93 2.01
N TYR A 243 -10.81 0.59 2.54
CA TYR A 243 -11.60 -0.56 2.08
C TYR A 243 -11.95 -0.49 0.58
N LYS A 244 -12.16 0.72 0.05
CA LYS A 244 -12.35 0.96 -1.41
C LYS A 244 -11.23 0.42 -2.29
N ASP A 245 -10.02 0.32 -1.77
CA ASP A 245 -8.89 -0.21 -2.54
C ASP A 245 -9.01 -1.72 -2.76
N LEU A 246 -9.55 -2.46 -1.79
CA LEU A 246 -9.85 -3.89 -1.94
C LEU A 246 -10.86 -4.12 -3.06
N GLN A 247 -11.93 -3.32 -3.11
CA GLN A 247 -12.95 -3.41 -4.16
C GLN A 247 -12.37 -3.13 -5.56
N LYS A 248 -11.39 -2.22 -5.67
CA LYS A 248 -10.67 -1.98 -6.93
C LYS A 248 -9.82 -3.20 -7.31
N LEU A 249 -9.10 -3.77 -6.33
CA LEU A 249 -8.27 -4.94 -6.55
C LEU A 249 -9.08 -6.18 -6.93
N GLU A 250 -10.27 -6.39 -6.34
CA GLU A 250 -11.20 -7.43 -6.74
C GLU A 250 -11.66 -7.29 -8.20
N LYS A 251 -11.92 -6.06 -8.67
CA LYS A 251 -12.27 -5.81 -10.08
C LYS A 251 -11.18 -6.23 -11.07
N PHE A 252 -9.90 -6.13 -10.69
CA PHE A 252 -8.79 -6.60 -11.53
C PHE A 252 -8.70 -8.14 -11.65
N MET A 253 -9.42 -8.88 -10.83
CA MET A 253 -9.50 -10.34 -10.91
C MET A 253 -10.66 -10.82 -11.79
N GLN A 254 -11.60 -9.93 -12.13
CA GLN A 254 -12.72 -10.27 -13.01
C GLN A 254 -12.22 -10.71 -14.40
N GLY A 255 -12.78 -11.80 -14.92
CA GLY A 255 -12.37 -12.37 -16.20
C GLY A 255 -11.23 -13.40 -16.13
N LYS A 256 -10.60 -13.60 -14.95
CA LYS A 256 -9.66 -14.68 -14.73
C LYS A 256 -10.38 -16.02 -14.47
N PRO A 257 -9.68 -17.18 -14.60
CA PRO A 257 -10.21 -18.47 -14.17
C PRO A 257 -10.72 -18.44 -12.72
N VAL A 258 -11.82 -19.15 -12.44
CA VAL A 258 -12.46 -19.13 -11.11
C VAL A 258 -11.49 -19.48 -9.99
N ALA A 259 -10.63 -20.48 -10.18
CA ALA A 259 -9.62 -20.86 -9.19
C ALA A 259 -8.64 -19.71 -8.88
N GLU A 260 -8.20 -18.94 -9.89
CA GLU A 260 -7.33 -17.78 -9.69
C GLU A 260 -8.06 -16.65 -8.97
N GLN A 261 -9.36 -16.46 -9.25
CA GLN A 261 -10.17 -15.45 -8.55
C GLN A 261 -10.31 -15.80 -7.08
N GLU A 262 -10.56 -17.05 -6.73
CA GLU A 262 -10.69 -17.49 -5.34
C GLU A 262 -9.37 -17.34 -4.55
N ILE A 263 -8.24 -17.74 -5.15
CA ILE A 263 -6.91 -17.54 -4.55
C ILE A 263 -6.63 -16.06 -4.37
N GLY A 264 -6.85 -15.25 -5.41
CA GLY A 264 -6.63 -13.81 -5.34
C GLY A 264 -7.49 -13.13 -4.28
N LYS A 265 -8.76 -13.53 -4.15
CA LYS A 265 -9.66 -13.02 -3.10
C LYS A 265 -9.15 -13.38 -1.70
N GLN A 266 -8.65 -14.62 -1.51
CA GLN A 266 -8.08 -15.01 -0.22
C GLN A 266 -6.84 -14.20 0.14
N LEU A 267 -5.93 -13.95 -0.81
CA LEU A 267 -4.74 -13.13 -0.61
C LEU A 267 -5.11 -11.66 -0.26
N LEU A 268 -6.16 -11.12 -0.89
CA LEU A 268 -6.67 -9.78 -0.54
C LEU A 268 -7.25 -9.73 0.87
N LEU A 269 -8.01 -10.74 1.29
CA LEU A 269 -8.54 -10.81 2.65
C LEU A 269 -7.44 -10.89 3.71
N GLU A 270 -6.36 -11.65 3.45
CA GLU A 270 -5.18 -11.69 4.32
C GLU A 270 -4.50 -10.33 4.42
N THR A 271 -4.42 -9.61 3.30
CA THR A 271 -3.83 -8.26 3.26
C THR A 271 -4.70 -7.25 4.01
N ALA A 272 -6.03 -7.31 3.84
CA ALA A 272 -6.97 -6.51 4.60
C ALA A 272 -6.85 -6.79 6.10
N ALA A 273 -6.83 -8.06 6.48
CA ALA A 273 -6.67 -8.50 7.85
C ALA A 273 -5.37 -7.97 8.49
N TYR A 274 -4.28 -7.91 7.72
CA TYR A 274 -3.03 -7.28 8.15
C TYR A 274 -3.17 -5.76 8.31
N ALA A 275 -3.87 -5.10 7.41
CA ALA A 275 -4.04 -3.65 7.47
C ALA A 275 -4.90 -3.23 8.68
N GLU A 276 -5.99 -3.92 8.93
CA GLU A 276 -6.98 -3.59 9.97
C GLU A 276 -6.56 -4.01 11.38
N THR A 277 -5.73 -5.05 11.51
CA THR A 277 -5.36 -5.58 12.83
C THR A 277 -4.64 -4.55 13.70
N SER A 278 -4.90 -4.59 15.00
CA SER A 278 -4.17 -3.88 16.05
C SER A 278 -3.10 -4.73 16.74
N VAL A 279 -2.97 -6.00 16.35
CA VAL A 279 -1.86 -6.87 16.80
C VAL A 279 -0.55 -6.39 16.20
N CYS A 280 0.57 -6.66 16.86
CA CYS A 280 1.91 -6.34 16.35
C CYS A 280 2.07 -6.70 14.87
N ARG A 281 2.37 -5.72 14.00
CA ARG A 281 2.53 -5.91 12.55
C ARG A 281 3.54 -7.00 12.22
N ARG A 282 4.65 -7.01 12.93
CA ARG A 282 5.71 -8.01 12.78
C ARG A 282 5.23 -9.41 13.12
N LYS A 283 4.51 -9.56 14.21
CA LYS A 283 3.93 -10.86 14.66
C LYS A 283 3.00 -11.44 13.58
N VAL A 284 2.12 -10.61 13.02
CA VAL A 284 1.19 -11.01 11.96
C VAL A 284 1.93 -11.42 10.70
N LEU A 285 2.91 -10.62 10.27
CA LEU A 285 3.67 -10.87 9.06
C LEU A 285 4.51 -12.15 9.16
N LEU A 286 5.19 -12.37 10.28
CA LEU A 286 5.97 -13.59 10.52
C LEU A 286 5.09 -14.83 10.60
N HIS A 287 3.94 -14.72 11.29
CA HIS A 287 2.94 -15.80 11.34
C HIS A 287 2.45 -16.19 9.93
N TYR A 288 2.23 -15.22 9.06
CA TYR A 288 1.85 -15.47 7.66
C TYR A 288 2.88 -16.34 6.91
N PHE A 289 4.18 -16.12 7.15
CA PHE A 289 5.25 -16.93 6.59
C PHE A 289 5.56 -18.21 7.37
N GLY A 290 4.72 -18.56 8.36
CA GLY A 290 4.88 -19.76 9.18
C GLY A 290 6.04 -19.68 10.18
N GLU A 291 6.40 -18.48 10.61
CA GLU A 291 7.41 -18.21 11.62
C GLU A 291 6.74 -17.74 12.92
N GLU A 292 7.09 -18.36 14.03
CA GLU A 292 6.58 -17.98 15.35
C GLU A 292 7.38 -16.78 15.90
N TYR A 293 6.67 -15.76 16.38
CA TYR A 293 7.26 -14.59 17.03
C TYR A 293 6.76 -14.51 18.45
N LEU A 294 7.64 -14.78 19.42
CA LEU A 294 7.29 -14.94 20.83
C LEU A 294 7.07 -13.61 21.56
N GLU A 295 7.64 -12.52 21.05
CA GLU A 295 7.49 -11.20 21.66
C GLU A 295 6.08 -10.65 21.43
N ASP A 296 5.47 -10.09 22.46
CA ASP A 296 4.15 -9.44 22.33
C ASP A 296 4.25 -8.03 21.77
N ASN A 297 5.39 -7.36 21.96
CA ASN A 297 5.66 -6.00 21.50
C ASN A 297 7.03 -5.94 20.82
N CYS A 298 7.06 -5.59 19.53
CA CYS A 298 8.31 -5.47 18.78
C CYS A 298 9.00 -4.11 18.94
N ALA A 299 8.41 -3.16 19.67
CA ALA A 299 8.85 -1.77 19.85
C ALA A 299 9.15 -1.02 18.52
N CYS A 300 8.73 -1.56 17.37
CA CYS A 300 9.10 -1.06 16.04
C CYS A 300 7.96 -1.26 15.01
N CYS A 301 6.70 -0.95 15.40
CA CYS A 301 5.57 -0.81 14.51
C CYS A 301 4.51 0.10 15.13
N ASP A 302 3.61 0.63 14.30
CA ASP A 302 2.54 1.54 14.73
C ASP A 302 1.71 0.98 15.89
N ASN A 303 1.26 -0.27 15.79
CA ASN A 303 0.43 -0.92 16.81
C ASN A 303 1.16 -1.13 18.15
N CYS A 304 2.47 -1.41 18.10
CA CYS A 304 3.26 -1.59 19.32
C CYS A 304 3.62 -0.27 20.01
N LEU A 305 3.81 0.80 19.23
CA LEU A 305 4.08 2.15 19.76
C LEU A 305 2.80 2.81 20.28
N ASN A 306 1.63 2.47 19.72
CA ASN A 306 0.33 2.98 20.11
C ASN A 306 -0.63 1.83 20.43
N PRO A 307 -0.37 1.05 21.49
CA PRO A 307 -1.14 -0.15 21.78
C PRO A 307 -2.58 0.20 22.15
N LYS A 308 -3.53 -0.50 21.54
CA LYS A 308 -4.95 -0.40 21.89
C LYS A 308 -5.24 -1.18 23.16
N LYS A 309 -6.36 -0.83 23.82
CA LYS A 309 -6.84 -1.52 25.00
C LYS A 309 -7.18 -2.96 24.66
N GLN A 310 -6.74 -3.88 25.52
CA GLN A 310 -7.12 -5.28 25.46
C GLN A 310 -8.44 -5.51 26.20
N VAL A 311 -9.32 -6.29 25.59
CA VAL A 311 -10.57 -6.74 26.17
C VAL A 311 -10.57 -8.26 26.35
N GLU A 312 -11.23 -8.75 27.39
CA GLU A 312 -11.39 -10.18 27.61
C GLU A 312 -12.34 -10.77 26.57
N ALA A 313 -11.94 -11.80 25.86
CA ALA A 313 -12.67 -12.44 24.77
C ALA A 313 -12.73 -13.96 24.92
N LYS A 314 -12.59 -14.46 26.13
CA LYS A 314 -12.66 -15.91 26.45
C LYS A 314 -13.95 -16.53 25.94
N GLU A 315 -15.09 -15.86 26.14
CA GLU A 315 -16.40 -16.35 25.72
C GLU A 315 -16.54 -16.35 24.21
N LEU A 316 -16.03 -15.30 23.56
CA LEU A 316 -16.02 -15.21 22.09
C LEU A 316 -15.18 -16.32 21.46
N LEU A 317 -13.99 -16.60 22.02
CA LEU A 317 -13.17 -17.71 21.54
C LEU A 317 -13.87 -19.06 21.75
N THR A 318 -14.56 -19.26 22.88
CA THR A 318 -15.33 -20.47 23.14
C THR A 318 -16.39 -20.67 22.07
N ALA A 319 -17.20 -19.64 21.76
CA ALA A 319 -18.22 -19.70 20.71
C ALA A 319 -17.63 -20.06 19.33
N VAL A 320 -16.50 -19.45 18.94
CA VAL A 320 -15.81 -19.79 17.70
C VAL A 320 -15.42 -21.27 17.65
N LEU A 321 -14.77 -21.77 18.72
CA LEU A 321 -14.31 -23.16 18.77
C LEU A 321 -15.49 -24.15 18.77
N GLU A 322 -16.60 -23.84 19.42
CA GLU A 322 -17.83 -24.65 19.42
C GLU A 322 -18.43 -24.73 18.00
N VAL A 323 -18.54 -23.61 17.29
CA VAL A 323 -19.03 -23.59 15.90
C VAL A 323 -18.10 -24.41 15.01
N VAL A 324 -16.77 -24.18 15.06
CA VAL A 324 -15.80 -24.93 14.25
C VAL A 324 -15.86 -26.44 14.54
N SER A 325 -15.99 -26.84 15.80
CA SER A 325 -16.13 -28.23 16.23
C SER A 325 -17.42 -28.85 15.72
N THR A 326 -18.56 -28.16 15.88
CA THR A 326 -19.89 -28.62 15.41
C THR A 326 -19.90 -28.79 13.89
N LEU A 327 -19.23 -27.92 13.17
CA LEU A 327 -19.06 -27.99 11.72
C LEU A 327 -17.98 -29.02 11.28
N LYS A 328 -17.45 -29.81 12.23
CA LYS A 328 -16.45 -30.87 11.99
C LYS A 328 -15.20 -30.38 11.26
N GLU A 329 -14.81 -29.13 11.52
CA GLU A 329 -13.60 -28.50 10.94
C GLU A 329 -13.57 -28.50 9.39
N LYS A 330 -14.72 -28.35 8.73
CA LYS A 330 -14.88 -28.48 7.26
C LYS A 330 -15.18 -27.17 6.54
N PHE A 331 -15.15 -26.05 7.23
CA PHE A 331 -15.55 -24.76 6.66
C PHE A 331 -14.50 -23.68 6.87
N LYS A 332 -14.57 -22.65 6.01
CA LYS A 332 -13.67 -21.47 6.04
C LYS A 332 -14.15 -20.43 7.06
N VAL A 333 -13.32 -19.39 7.25
CA VAL A 333 -13.60 -18.28 8.18
C VAL A 333 -14.96 -17.65 7.93
N ASP A 334 -15.23 -17.23 6.65
CA ASP A 334 -16.47 -16.53 6.30
C ASP A 334 -17.72 -17.34 6.64
N TYR A 335 -17.67 -18.65 6.44
CA TYR A 335 -18.77 -19.54 6.79
C TYR A 335 -19.00 -19.59 8.30
N VAL A 336 -17.93 -19.69 9.07
CA VAL A 336 -17.99 -19.71 10.55
C VAL A 336 -18.53 -18.38 11.08
N VAL A 337 -18.10 -17.25 10.50
CA VAL A 337 -18.61 -15.93 10.86
C VAL A 337 -20.10 -15.82 10.55
N ASN A 338 -20.54 -16.24 9.34
CA ASN A 338 -21.97 -16.24 8.98
C ASN A 338 -22.80 -17.11 9.92
N MET A 339 -22.27 -18.24 10.40
CA MET A 339 -22.92 -19.08 11.40
C MET A 339 -23.08 -18.35 12.74
N LEU A 340 -22.02 -17.66 13.21
CA LEU A 340 -22.03 -16.92 14.48
C LEU A 340 -23.05 -15.77 14.46
N VAL A 341 -23.03 -14.95 13.43
CA VAL A 341 -23.97 -13.81 13.31
C VAL A 341 -25.39 -14.21 12.89
N GLY A 342 -25.64 -15.49 12.57
CA GLY A 342 -26.95 -15.96 12.15
C GLY A 342 -27.36 -15.51 10.75
N LYS A 343 -26.41 -15.30 9.84
CA LYS A 343 -26.64 -14.86 8.47
C LYS A 343 -26.91 -16.06 7.57
N GLU A 344 -28.15 -16.21 7.13
CA GLU A 344 -28.51 -17.27 6.19
C GLU A 344 -27.89 -17.03 4.81
N THR A 345 -27.06 -17.97 4.37
CA THR A 345 -26.54 -18.03 3.01
C THR A 345 -27.09 -19.26 2.29
N SER A 346 -27.05 -19.27 0.95
CA SER A 346 -27.47 -20.44 0.16
C SER A 346 -26.71 -21.70 0.55
N GLU A 347 -25.45 -21.57 0.93
CA GLU A 347 -24.60 -22.68 1.38
C GLU A 347 -25.05 -23.20 2.75
N ILE A 348 -25.31 -22.33 3.72
CA ILE A 348 -25.82 -22.68 5.07
C ILE A 348 -27.16 -23.40 4.95
N GLN A 349 -28.06 -22.90 4.08
CA GLN A 349 -29.35 -23.55 3.80
C GLN A 349 -29.19 -24.94 3.17
N SER A 350 -28.26 -25.09 2.21
CA SER A 350 -28.04 -26.38 1.55
C SER A 350 -27.55 -27.48 2.47
N TYR A 351 -26.73 -27.12 3.47
CA TYR A 351 -26.27 -28.03 4.51
C TYR A 351 -27.23 -28.14 5.69
N LYS A 352 -28.32 -27.33 5.72
CA LYS A 352 -29.28 -27.22 6.83
C LYS A 352 -28.63 -26.80 8.15
N HIS A 353 -27.52 -26.09 8.09
CA HIS A 353 -26.81 -25.65 9.30
C HIS A 353 -27.53 -24.49 10.01
N HIS A 354 -28.50 -23.83 9.40
CA HIS A 354 -29.40 -22.87 10.06
C HIS A 354 -30.29 -23.53 11.11
N GLU A 355 -30.46 -24.86 11.11
CA GLU A 355 -31.19 -25.62 12.13
C GLU A 355 -30.33 -26.01 13.34
N LEU A 356 -29.02 -25.78 13.30
CA LEU A 356 -28.09 -26.11 14.38
C LEU A 356 -28.21 -25.12 15.54
N GLU A 357 -28.06 -25.59 16.77
CA GLU A 357 -28.11 -24.76 17.99
C GLU A 357 -27.06 -23.63 18.00
N VAL A 358 -25.93 -23.85 17.36
CA VAL A 358 -24.84 -22.85 17.23
C VAL A 358 -25.09 -21.78 16.19
N PHE A 359 -26.17 -21.88 15.38
CA PHE A 359 -26.50 -20.86 14.41
C PHE A 359 -27.04 -19.61 15.09
N GLY A 360 -26.39 -18.46 14.86
CA GLY A 360 -26.75 -17.21 15.51
C GLY A 360 -26.33 -17.12 16.98
N SER A 361 -25.45 -18.02 17.45
CA SER A 361 -24.96 -18.00 18.85
C SER A 361 -24.14 -16.75 19.18
N GLY A 362 -23.71 -15.99 18.20
CA GLY A 362 -22.91 -14.77 18.32
C GLY A 362 -23.56 -13.52 17.74
N GLN A 363 -24.89 -13.45 17.70
CA GLN A 363 -25.63 -12.30 17.11
C GLN A 363 -25.41 -10.97 17.86
N ASP A 364 -24.92 -11.01 19.10
CA ASP A 364 -24.64 -9.82 19.91
C ASP A 364 -23.41 -9.05 19.43
N GLU A 365 -22.58 -9.68 18.57
CA GLU A 365 -21.37 -9.08 18.00
C GLU A 365 -21.45 -9.03 16.48
N ASP A 366 -20.76 -8.08 15.86
CA ASP A 366 -20.74 -7.90 14.42
C ASP A 366 -19.73 -8.80 13.68
N GLU A 367 -19.83 -8.85 12.34
CA GLU A 367 -18.92 -9.64 11.50
C GLU A 367 -17.46 -9.20 11.67
N LYS A 368 -17.17 -7.90 11.91
CA LYS A 368 -15.82 -7.37 12.10
C LYS A 368 -15.19 -7.92 13.38
N THR A 369 -15.94 -7.90 14.48
CA THR A 369 -15.51 -8.46 15.79
C THR A 369 -15.19 -9.95 15.66
N TRP A 370 -16.06 -10.74 15.01
CA TRP A 370 -15.82 -12.17 14.84
C TRP A 370 -14.59 -12.45 13.97
N ASN A 371 -14.37 -11.69 12.92
CA ASN A 371 -13.16 -11.79 12.11
C ASN A 371 -11.90 -11.45 12.92
N ALA A 372 -11.96 -10.44 13.79
CA ALA A 372 -10.86 -10.08 14.69
C ALA A 372 -10.55 -11.19 15.69
N VAL A 373 -11.58 -11.79 16.32
CA VAL A 373 -11.44 -12.92 17.25
C VAL A 373 -10.78 -14.12 16.56
N ILE A 374 -11.30 -14.54 15.40
CA ILE A 374 -10.76 -15.70 14.66
C ILE A 374 -9.31 -15.44 14.24
N ARG A 375 -8.99 -14.25 13.74
CA ARG A 375 -7.63 -13.87 13.35
C ARG A 375 -6.67 -13.93 14.54
N GLN A 376 -7.05 -13.36 15.68
CA GLN A 376 -6.21 -13.37 16.87
C GLN A 376 -6.09 -14.79 17.46
N ALA A 377 -7.13 -15.61 17.35
CA ALA A 377 -7.09 -17.03 17.72
C ALA A 377 -6.13 -17.84 16.83
N LEU A 378 -6.06 -17.55 15.53
CA LEU A 378 -5.08 -18.14 14.61
C LEU A 378 -3.65 -17.73 14.99
N ILE A 379 -3.39 -16.44 15.22
CA ILE A 379 -2.08 -15.92 15.62
C ILE A 379 -1.65 -16.48 16.98
N ALA A 380 -2.58 -16.61 17.93
CA ALA A 380 -2.32 -17.18 19.24
C ALA A 380 -2.22 -18.72 19.23
N GLY A 381 -2.46 -19.36 18.09
CA GLY A 381 -2.31 -20.80 17.89
C GLY A 381 -3.44 -21.65 18.48
N TYR A 382 -4.63 -21.11 18.74
CA TYR A 382 -5.82 -21.88 19.11
C TYR A 382 -6.50 -22.51 17.89
N LEU A 383 -6.44 -21.84 16.77
CA LEU A 383 -6.89 -22.33 15.47
C LEU A 383 -5.72 -22.46 14.50
N THR A 384 -5.89 -23.24 13.45
CA THR A 384 -4.98 -23.35 12.31
C THR A 384 -5.80 -23.35 11.03
N LYS A 385 -5.21 -22.89 9.92
CA LYS A 385 -5.80 -23.02 8.59
C LYS A 385 -5.22 -24.24 7.89
N ASP A 386 -6.09 -25.14 7.44
CA ASP A 386 -5.73 -26.25 6.54
C ASP A 386 -5.60 -25.69 5.10
N ILE A 387 -4.37 -25.30 4.78
CA ILE A 387 -4.07 -24.60 3.53
C ILE A 387 -4.19 -25.57 2.33
N GLU A 388 -3.93 -26.86 2.51
CA GLU A 388 -4.08 -27.87 1.45
C GLU A 388 -5.54 -28.05 1.02
N ASN A 389 -6.47 -27.82 1.96
CA ASN A 389 -7.91 -27.85 1.73
C ASN A 389 -8.53 -26.45 1.70
N TYR A 390 -7.93 -25.53 0.93
CA TYR A 390 -8.47 -24.18 0.66
C TYR A 390 -8.73 -23.32 1.89
N GLY A 391 -7.97 -23.49 2.98
CA GLY A 391 -8.05 -22.63 4.16
C GLY A 391 -9.17 -22.98 5.13
N LEU A 392 -9.55 -24.25 5.22
CA LEU A 392 -10.51 -24.73 6.24
C LEU A 392 -9.96 -24.46 7.66
N LEU A 393 -10.84 -24.03 8.55
CA LEU A 393 -10.47 -23.85 9.96
C LEU A 393 -10.38 -25.19 10.67
N LYS A 394 -9.29 -25.37 11.40
CA LYS A 394 -9.02 -26.53 12.25
C LYS A 394 -8.72 -26.08 13.67
N ILE A 395 -9.13 -26.89 14.63
CA ILE A 395 -8.83 -26.65 16.04
C ILE A 395 -7.47 -27.29 16.36
N SER A 396 -6.53 -26.46 16.81
CA SER A 396 -5.20 -26.93 17.23
C SER A 396 -5.27 -27.75 18.52
N LYS A 397 -4.14 -28.36 18.91
CA LYS A 397 -4.05 -28.98 20.25
C LYS A 397 -4.34 -27.96 21.35
N LYS A 398 -3.78 -26.76 21.28
CA LYS A 398 -4.02 -25.67 22.23
C LYS A 398 -5.50 -25.24 22.26
N GLY A 399 -6.18 -25.25 21.11
CA GLY A 399 -7.61 -24.99 21.02
C GLY A 399 -8.43 -26.07 21.72
N LYS A 400 -8.09 -27.35 21.56
CA LYS A 400 -8.75 -28.45 22.27
C LYS A 400 -8.53 -28.38 23.77
N ASP A 401 -7.29 -28.12 24.20
CA ASP A 401 -6.98 -27.93 25.64
C ASP A 401 -7.76 -26.73 26.21
N PHE A 402 -7.98 -25.66 25.43
CA PHE A 402 -8.79 -24.51 25.81
C PHE A 402 -10.28 -24.88 25.93
N MET A 403 -10.84 -25.69 25.05
CA MET A 403 -12.22 -26.16 25.15
C MET A 403 -12.46 -26.99 26.40
N ASP A 404 -11.48 -27.83 26.78
CA ASP A 404 -11.55 -28.62 27.98
C ASP A 404 -11.41 -27.77 29.26
N LYS A 405 -10.54 -26.75 29.22
CA LYS A 405 -10.28 -25.84 30.35
C LYS A 405 -10.06 -24.43 29.87
N PRO A 406 -11.12 -23.63 29.65
CA PRO A 406 -11.00 -22.25 29.18
C PRO A 406 -10.17 -21.38 30.12
N VAL A 407 -9.19 -20.71 29.54
CA VAL A 407 -8.31 -19.73 30.22
C VAL A 407 -8.60 -18.31 29.68
N SER A 408 -8.05 -17.27 30.32
CA SER A 408 -8.17 -15.90 29.79
C SER A 408 -7.60 -15.82 28.38
N PHE A 409 -8.39 -15.26 27.49
CA PHE A 409 -7.99 -14.93 26.13
C PHE A 409 -8.35 -13.47 25.86
N LYS A 410 -7.34 -12.65 25.64
CA LYS A 410 -7.53 -11.22 25.41
C LYS A 410 -7.29 -10.88 23.96
N ILE A 411 -8.14 -10.03 23.42
CA ILE A 411 -8.00 -9.46 22.08
C ILE A 411 -7.87 -7.94 22.16
N THR A 412 -7.31 -7.36 21.11
CA THR A 412 -7.33 -5.92 20.87
C THR A 412 -8.35 -5.61 19.79
N GLU A 413 -9.11 -4.52 19.96
CA GLU A 413 -10.00 -4.02 18.92
C GLU A 413 -9.21 -3.68 17.65
N ASP A 414 -9.76 -4.00 16.50
CA ASP A 414 -9.13 -3.66 15.21
C ASP A 414 -9.09 -2.14 14.97
N ASN A 415 -8.24 -1.73 14.03
CA ASN A 415 -8.20 -0.35 13.58
C ASN A 415 -9.40 -0.07 12.67
N GLU A 416 -10.12 0.99 12.97
CA GLU A 416 -11.17 1.49 12.09
C GLU A 416 -10.57 2.43 11.05
N PHE A 417 -10.84 2.14 9.79
CA PHE A 417 -10.48 2.98 8.64
C PHE A 417 -11.78 3.37 7.92
N ASP A 418 -12.73 3.94 8.69
CA ASP A 418 -14.04 4.29 8.18
C ASP A 418 -13.97 5.44 7.16
N GLU A 419 -14.87 5.34 6.17
CA GLU A 419 -15.08 6.29 5.11
C GLU A 419 -15.95 7.47 5.60
N GLU A 420 -15.48 8.26 6.53
CA GLU A 420 -16.10 9.54 6.73
C GLU A 420 -15.45 10.57 5.81
N ASP A 421 -16.19 10.98 4.79
CA ASP A 421 -15.94 12.18 3.97
C ASP A 421 -16.10 13.49 4.79
N GLU A 422 -15.97 13.43 6.10
CA GLU A 422 -15.85 14.61 6.94
C GLU A 422 -14.38 14.95 7.07
N GLU A 423 -14.05 16.21 6.86
CA GLU A 423 -12.78 16.83 7.20
C GLU A 423 -12.45 16.54 8.68
N VAL A 424 -11.95 15.32 8.94
CA VAL A 424 -11.40 15.00 10.24
C VAL A 424 -10.13 15.84 10.37
N PRO A 425 -10.03 16.73 11.36
CA PRO A 425 -8.80 17.45 11.59
C PRO A 425 -7.69 16.42 11.78
N VAL A 426 -6.66 16.51 10.92
CA VAL A 426 -5.49 15.66 10.85
C VAL A 426 -4.99 15.37 12.27
N ARG A 427 -5.27 14.17 12.79
CA ARG A 427 -4.48 13.61 13.87
C ARG A 427 -3.15 13.23 13.26
N GLY A 428 -2.18 14.11 13.39
CA GLY A 428 -0.83 13.92 12.88
C GLY A 428 -0.23 12.65 13.44
N GLY A 429 -0.01 11.68 12.57
CA GLY A 429 0.87 10.55 12.80
C GLY A 429 2.31 10.98 12.53
N ALA A 430 2.89 11.55 13.42
CA ALA A 430 4.12 11.71 14.14
C ALA A 430 3.63 12.51 15.31
N SER A 431 3.79 12.07 16.54
CA SER A 431 3.44 12.85 17.68
C SER A 431 4.15 14.20 17.51
N CYS A 432 3.47 15.22 16.98
CA CYS A 432 3.74 16.55 17.42
C CYS A 432 3.39 16.48 18.89
N ALA A 433 4.40 16.19 19.70
CA ALA A 433 4.28 16.30 21.14
C ALA A 433 3.72 17.70 21.36
N VAL A 434 2.67 17.79 22.15
CA VAL A 434 2.12 19.08 22.60
C VAL A 434 3.31 19.95 22.96
N ASP A 435 3.51 21.07 22.29
CA ASP A 435 4.60 21.96 22.64
C ASP A 435 4.44 22.40 24.11
N PRO A 436 5.25 21.88 25.04
CA PRO A 436 5.03 22.09 26.48
C PRO A 436 5.25 23.55 26.86
N VAL A 437 6.08 24.25 26.10
CA VAL A 437 6.38 25.68 26.34
C VAL A 437 5.19 26.53 25.91
N LEU A 438 4.72 26.33 24.67
CA LEU A 438 3.54 27.06 24.18
C LEU A 438 2.29 26.73 25.00
N TYR A 439 2.09 25.47 25.36
CA TYR A 439 0.97 25.08 26.21
C TYR A 439 0.98 25.76 27.56
N SER A 440 2.13 25.85 28.22
CA SER A 440 2.28 26.57 29.49
C SER A 440 1.98 28.08 29.32
N MET A 441 2.52 28.71 28.26
CA MET A 441 2.27 30.13 27.95
C MET A 441 0.77 30.41 27.71
N MET A 442 0.07 29.51 27.00
CA MET A 442 -1.37 29.66 26.78
C MET A 442 -2.19 29.43 28.05
N LYS A 443 -1.79 28.55 28.96
CA LYS A 443 -2.41 28.42 30.29
C LYS A 443 -2.29 29.69 31.12
N ASP A 444 -1.14 30.32 31.10
CA ASP A 444 -0.92 31.56 31.82
C ASP A 444 -1.71 32.74 31.20
N LEU A 445 -1.78 32.80 29.87
CA LEU A 445 -2.63 33.78 29.19
C LEU A 445 -4.11 33.57 29.54
N ARG A 446 -4.59 32.32 29.54
CA ARG A 446 -5.96 31.97 29.94
C ARG A 446 -6.27 32.43 31.38
N LYS A 447 -5.34 32.23 32.33
CA LYS A 447 -5.49 32.67 33.71
C LYS A 447 -5.56 34.21 33.80
N LYS A 448 -4.74 34.94 33.02
CA LYS A 448 -4.77 36.41 32.98
C LYS A 448 -6.10 36.89 32.43
N LEU A 449 -6.58 36.33 31.32
CA LEU A 449 -7.86 36.71 30.73
C LEU A 449 -9.05 36.32 31.62
N SER A 450 -9.02 35.20 32.29
CA SER A 450 -10.04 34.75 33.24
C SER A 450 -10.21 35.80 34.36
N LYS A 451 -9.11 36.28 34.92
CA LYS A 451 -9.13 37.35 35.95
C LYS A 451 -9.61 38.70 35.39
N LYS A 452 -9.20 39.06 34.18
CA LYS A 452 -9.58 40.31 33.51
C LYS A 452 -11.07 40.38 33.16
N LEU A 453 -11.64 39.21 32.77
CA LEU A 453 -13.02 39.12 32.31
C LEU A 453 -13.98 38.58 33.39
N GLU A 454 -13.48 38.26 34.57
CA GLU A 454 -14.23 37.68 35.70
C GLU A 454 -15.03 36.42 35.33
N VAL A 455 -14.45 35.57 34.45
CA VAL A 455 -15.04 34.30 34.01
C VAL A 455 -14.14 33.12 34.37
N PRO A 456 -14.68 31.94 34.68
CA PRO A 456 -13.87 30.76 34.93
C PRO A 456 -12.98 30.40 33.72
N PRO A 457 -11.73 29.93 33.92
CA PRO A 457 -10.78 29.66 32.82
C PRO A 457 -11.31 28.73 31.75
N PHE A 458 -12.09 27.70 32.13
CA PHE A 458 -12.67 26.72 31.19
C PHE A 458 -13.74 27.31 30.24
N VAL A 459 -14.31 28.45 30.60
CA VAL A 459 -15.28 29.19 29.76
C VAL A 459 -14.55 29.81 28.55
N ILE A 460 -13.30 30.22 28.72
CA ILE A 460 -12.47 30.76 27.64
C ILE A 460 -12.12 29.59 26.69
N PHE A 461 -11.21 28.71 27.10
CA PHE A 461 -10.88 27.50 26.38
C PHE A 461 -10.61 26.36 27.36
N GLN A 462 -11.01 25.16 27.03
CA GLN A 462 -10.76 23.93 27.79
C GLN A 462 -9.33 23.42 27.53
N ASP A 463 -8.79 22.59 28.44
CA ASP A 463 -7.44 22.04 28.29
C ASP A 463 -7.22 21.27 26.98
N PRO A 464 -8.15 20.40 26.51
CA PRO A 464 -8.00 19.77 25.21
C PRO A 464 -7.89 20.75 24.03
N SER A 465 -8.60 21.89 24.10
CA SER A 465 -8.47 22.92 23.06
C SER A 465 -7.09 23.60 23.08
N LEU A 466 -6.52 23.83 24.26
CA LEU A 466 -5.16 24.37 24.37
C LEU A 466 -4.10 23.37 23.92
N GLU A 467 -4.29 22.08 24.19
CA GLU A 467 -3.43 21.01 23.68
C GLU A 467 -3.46 20.95 22.14
N ALA A 468 -4.65 21.02 21.57
CA ALA A 468 -4.80 21.07 20.11
C ALA A 468 -4.15 22.32 19.50
N MET A 469 -4.28 23.49 20.15
CA MET A 469 -3.58 24.74 19.73
C MET A 469 -2.06 24.60 19.80
N ALA A 470 -1.53 23.96 20.86
CA ALA A 470 -0.09 23.72 21.03
C ALA A 470 0.47 22.68 20.07
N THR A 471 -0.39 21.94 19.38
CA THR A 471 -0.03 20.94 18.38
C THR A 471 -0.13 21.50 16.95
N THR A 472 -1.13 22.34 16.68
CA THR A 472 -1.45 22.81 15.32
C THR A 472 -0.98 24.23 15.03
N TYR A 473 -0.64 25.02 16.07
CA TYR A 473 -0.16 26.40 16.00
C TYR A 473 -1.03 27.35 15.15
N PRO A 474 -2.33 27.53 15.47
CA PRO A 474 -3.20 28.42 14.71
C PRO A 474 -2.75 29.90 14.84
N VAL A 475 -2.43 30.53 13.71
CA VAL A 475 -1.95 31.93 13.68
C VAL A 475 -2.96 32.93 13.12
N THR A 476 -4.16 32.42 12.73
CA THR A 476 -5.31 33.22 12.32
C THR A 476 -6.56 32.85 13.12
N LEU A 477 -7.54 33.74 13.17
CA LEU A 477 -8.82 33.45 13.84
C LEU A 477 -9.61 32.36 13.12
N ASP A 478 -9.44 32.24 11.80
CA ASP A 478 -10.08 31.23 10.99
C ASP A 478 -9.48 29.83 11.27
N GLU A 479 -8.16 29.74 11.43
CA GLU A 479 -7.50 28.52 11.89
C GLU A 479 -7.92 28.16 13.32
N LEU A 480 -8.03 29.14 14.20
CA LEU A 480 -8.38 28.94 15.60
C LEU A 480 -9.82 28.41 15.77
N GLN A 481 -10.77 28.84 14.93
CA GLN A 481 -12.16 28.34 15.01
C GLN A 481 -12.30 26.87 14.62
N ASN A 482 -11.32 26.31 13.87
CA ASN A 482 -11.27 24.90 13.48
C ASN A 482 -10.72 23.98 14.60
N ILE A 483 -10.27 24.56 15.71
CA ILE A 483 -9.78 23.78 16.86
C ILE A 483 -10.97 23.15 17.60
N PRO A 484 -10.91 21.84 17.93
CA PRO A 484 -11.95 21.17 18.70
C PRO A 484 -12.29 21.92 20.00
N GLY A 485 -13.58 22.24 20.19
CA GLY A 485 -14.06 23.01 21.34
C GLY A 485 -13.93 24.54 21.22
N VAL A 486 -13.46 25.04 20.06
CA VAL A 486 -13.36 26.48 19.76
C VAL A 486 -14.31 26.81 18.61
N GLY A 487 -15.55 27.17 18.91
CA GLY A 487 -16.49 27.66 17.90
C GLY A 487 -16.20 29.12 17.51
N ALA A 488 -16.72 29.57 16.34
CA ALA A 488 -16.52 30.91 15.80
C ALA A 488 -16.81 32.05 16.81
N GLY A 489 -17.80 31.88 17.68
CA GLY A 489 -18.13 32.82 18.74
C GLY A 489 -17.05 32.97 19.80
N LYS A 490 -16.40 31.85 20.22
CA LYS A 490 -15.29 31.87 21.18
C LYS A 490 -14.00 32.39 20.55
N ALA A 491 -13.71 31.98 19.29
CA ALA A 491 -12.57 32.47 18.53
C ALA A 491 -12.63 34.02 18.39
N LYS A 492 -13.78 34.56 18.02
CA LYS A 492 -13.98 36.01 17.89
C LYS A 492 -13.88 36.77 19.22
N ARG A 493 -14.34 36.15 20.32
CA ARG A 493 -14.41 36.83 21.65
C ARG A 493 -13.10 36.75 22.41
N TYR A 494 -12.37 35.67 22.36
CA TYR A 494 -11.18 35.38 23.16
C TYR A 494 -9.93 35.06 22.35
N GLY A 495 -10.07 34.76 21.06
CA GLY A 495 -9.01 34.17 20.27
C GLY A 495 -7.85 35.10 19.91
N GLN A 496 -8.11 36.40 19.78
CA GLN A 496 -7.10 37.34 19.25
C GLN A 496 -5.78 37.36 20.06
N GLU A 497 -5.86 37.33 21.40
CA GLU A 497 -4.67 37.33 22.25
C GLU A 497 -3.91 35.99 22.16
N PHE A 498 -4.62 34.84 21.96
CA PHE A 498 -4.02 33.53 21.75
C PHE A 498 -3.35 33.42 20.38
N VAL A 499 -4.00 33.87 19.33
CA VAL A 499 -3.44 33.91 17.97
C VAL A 499 -2.16 34.76 17.94
N THR A 500 -2.17 35.90 18.58
CA THR A 500 -0.99 36.76 18.67
C THR A 500 0.17 36.08 19.41
N LEU A 501 -0.13 35.38 20.52
CA LEU A 501 0.86 34.64 21.29
C LEU A 501 1.46 33.50 20.49
N ILE A 502 0.60 32.71 19.84
CA ILE A 502 1.01 31.54 19.02
C ILE A 502 1.85 32.03 17.84
N LYS A 503 1.40 33.07 17.13
CA LYS A 503 2.13 33.62 15.98
C LYS A 503 3.53 34.09 16.38
N LYS A 504 3.66 34.81 17.49
CA LYS A 504 4.94 35.22 18.01
C LYS A 504 5.85 34.05 18.36
N HIS A 505 5.30 32.99 19.01
CA HIS A 505 6.05 31.79 19.37
C HIS A 505 6.55 31.05 18.14
N VAL A 506 5.72 30.93 17.09
CA VAL A 506 6.07 30.33 15.80
C VAL A 506 7.19 31.09 15.11
N GLU A 507 7.11 32.42 15.06
CA GLU A 507 8.12 33.30 14.44
C GLU A 507 9.46 33.26 15.21
N GLU A 508 9.44 33.30 16.55
CA GLU A 508 10.65 33.31 17.39
C GLU A 508 11.40 31.95 17.39
N ASN A 509 10.69 30.82 17.16
CA ASN A 509 11.29 29.51 17.19
C ASN A 509 11.39 28.87 15.78
N GLU A 510 11.12 29.64 14.72
CA GLU A 510 11.18 29.18 13.31
C GLU A 510 10.38 27.89 13.07
N ILE A 511 9.18 27.77 13.71
CA ILE A 511 8.36 26.55 13.65
C ILE A 511 7.66 26.47 12.29
N GLU A 512 7.96 25.45 11.48
CA GLU A 512 7.16 25.11 10.29
C GLU A 512 5.83 24.48 10.72
N ARG A 513 4.74 25.20 10.46
CA ARG A 513 3.40 24.73 10.84
C ARG A 513 2.86 23.72 9.85
N PRO A 514 2.02 22.76 10.31
CA PRO A 514 1.37 21.82 9.41
C PRO A 514 0.56 22.46 8.27
N GLU A 515 0.02 23.66 8.51
CA GLU A 515 -0.81 24.40 7.54
C GLU A 515 -0.02 25.26 6.54
N ASP A 516 1.25 25.54 6.79
CA ASP A 516 2.10 26.31 5.88
C ASP A 516 2.53 25.49 4.65
N LEU A 517 2.34 24.17 4.70
CA LEU A 517 2.64 23.28 3.60
C LEU A 517 1.52 23.33 2.54
N ARG A 518 1.56 24.35 1.68
CA ARG A 518 0.69 24.39 0.49
C ARG A 518 1.21 23.37 -0.53
N VAL A 519 0.54 22.21 -0.61
CA VAL A 519 0.82 21.22 -1.66
C VAL A 519 0.36 21.79 -3.00
N ARG A 520 1.29 21.97 -3.94
CA ARG A 520 0.96 22.33 -5.31
C ARG A 520 0.35 21.11 -5.99
N THR A 521 -0.89 21.24 -6.46
CA THR A 521 -1.57 20.18 -7.22
C THR A 521 -1.36 20.43 -8.71
N VAL A 522 -1.03 19.37 -9.45
CA VAL A 522 -0.98 19.40 -10.91
C VAL A 522 -2.39 19.09 -11.42
N ALA A 523 -2.89 19.91 -12.34
CA ALA A 523 -4.20 19.67 -12.94
C ALA A 523 -4.23 18.30 -13.62
N ASN A 524 -5.23 17.46 -13.29
CA ASN A 524 -5.37 16.14 -13.89
C ASN A 524 -5.56 16.28 -15.40
N LYS A 525 -4.58 15.83 -16.20
CA LYS A 525 -4.56 16.00 -17.67
C LYS A 525 -5.84 15.52 -18.34
N SER A 526 -6.47 14.45 -17.85
CA SER A 526 -7.73 13.98 -18.44
C SER A 526 -8.93 14.87 -18.08
N LYS A 527 -9.00 15.40 -16.86
CA LYS A 527 -10.02 16.39 -16.48
C LYS A 527 -9.77 17.74 -17.15
N LEU A 528 -8.51 18.12 -17.29
CA LEU A 528 -8.09 19.33 -18.02
C LEU A 528 -8.51 19.25 -19.50
N LYS A 529 -8.22 18.15 -20.18
CA LYS A 529 -8.62 17.92 -21.58
C LYS A 529 -10.13 18.04 -21.77
N VAL A 530 -10.92 17.36 -20.95
CA VAL A 530 -12.40 17.46 -20.99
C VAL A 530 -12.86 18.89 -20.74
N TRP A 531 -12.26 19.59 -19.80
CA TRP A 531 -12.62 20.96 -19.48
C TRP A 531 -12.22 21.93 -20.61
N ILE A 532 -11.04 21.76 -21.22
CA ILE A 532 -10.61 22.53 -22.40
C ILE A 532 -11.62 22.36 -23.55
N VAL A 533 -11.97 21.12 -23.90
CA VAL A 533 -12.96 20.84 -24.95
C VAL A 533 -14.30 21.50 -24.63
N GLN A 534 -14.82 21.35 -23.41
CA GLN A 534 -16.07 21.99 -23.00
C GLN A 534 -16.01 23.52 -23.00
N SER A 535 -14.86 24.11 -22.69
CA SER A 535 -14.68 25.56 -22.72
C SER A 535 -14.61 26.08 -24.17
N ILE A 536 -13.94 25.36 -25.05
CA ILE A 536 -13.89 25.66 -26.49
C ILE A 536 -15.28 25.50 -27.14
N ASP A 537 -16.03 24.45 -26.80
CA ASP A 537 -17.40 24.25 -27.25
C ASP A 537 -18.33 25.40 -26.83
N ARG A 538 -18.04 26.02 -25.67
CA ARG A 538 -18.75 27.22 -25.18
C ARG A 538 -18.20 28.52 -25.76
N LYS A 539 -17.22 28.46 -26.65
CA LYS A 539 -16.54 29.60 -27.28
C LYS A 539 -15.92 30.56 -26.29
N VAL A 540 -15.33 30.05 -25.18
CA VAL A 540 -14.53 30.85 -24.23
C VAL A 540 -13.21 31.21 -24.92
N ALA A 541 -12.75 32.45 -24.77
CA ALA A 541 -11.46 32.88 -25.34
C ALA A 541 -10.31 32.02 -24.83
N LEU A 542 -9.36 31.66 -25.70
CA LEU A 542 -8.26 30.76 -25.32
C LEU A 542 -7.38 31.36 -24.22
N ASP A 543 -7.20 32.67 -24.19
CA ASP A 543 -6.48 33.38 -23.14
C ASP A 543 -7.15 33.21 -21.77
N ASP A 544 -8.49 33.28 -21.74
CA ASP A 544 -9.27 33.06 -20.51
C ASP A 544 -9.21 31.59 -20.05
N ILE A 545 -9.16 30.65 -21.00
CA ILE A 545 -8.99 29.22 -20.71
C ILE A 545 -7.62 28.98 -20.05
N ALA A 546 -6.54 29.55 -20.62
CA ALA A 546 -5.20 29.46 -20.08
C ALA A 546 -5.13 30.07 -18.66
N MET A 547 -5.61 31.31 -18.51
CA MET A 547 -5.59 32.03 -17.23
C MET A 547 -6.37 31.30 -16.13
N THR A 548 -7.55 30.76 -16.46
CA THR A 548 -8.41 30.05 -15.48
C THR A 548 -7.75 28.80 -14.89
N LYS A 549 -6.84 28.17 -15.64
CA LYS A 549 -6.11 26.96 -15.20
C LYS A 549 -4.66 27.24 -14.80
N GLY A 550 -4.22 28.48 -14.88
CA GLY A 550 -2.84 28.85 -14.57
C GLY A 550 -1.83 28.26 -15.54
N LEU A 551 -2.24 28.08 -16.81
CA LEU A 551 -1.38 27.62 -17.89
C LEU A 551 -0.80 28.84 -18.63
N GLU A 552 0.42 28.71 -19.11
CA GLU A 552 0.93 29.59 -20.14
C GLU A 552 0.18 29.31 -21.47
N PHE A 553 0.02 30.34 -22.31
CA PHE A 553 -0.75 30.19 -23.56
C PHE A 553 -0.16 29.11 -24.48
N THR A 554 1.15 28.98 -24.54
CA THR A 554 1.86 27.90 -25.27
C THR A 554 1.54 26.53 -24.72
N GLU A 555 1.47 26.36 -23.40
CA GLU A 555 1.09 25.09 -22.76
C GLU A 555 -0.35 24.70 -23.07
N LEU A 556 -1.26 25.69 -23.16
CA LEU A 556 -2.63 25.43 -23.59
C LEU A 556 -2.68 24.95 -25.04
N LEU A 557 -1.90 25.56 -25.96
CA LEU A 557 -1.82 25.13 -27.34
C LEU A 557 -1.27 23.71 -27.49
N ASP A 558 -0.24 23.34 -26.74
CA ASP A 558 0.30 21.99 -26.70
C ASP A 558 -0.75 20.96 -26.22
N GLU A 559 -1.57 21.31 -25.22
CA GLU A 559 -2.67 20.46 -24.76
C GLU A 559 -3.80 20.34 -25.79
N ILE A 560 -4.13 21.42 -26.50
CA ILE A 560 -5.11 21.42 -27.61
C ILE A 560 -4.60 20.53 -28.74
N GLU A 561 -3.34 20.67 -29.15
CA GLU A 561 -2.70 19.83 -30.16
C GLU A 561 -2.75 18.35 -29.74
N ALA A 562 -2.39 18.03 -28.50
CA ALA A 562 -2.45 16.66 -27.96
C ALA A 562 -3.89 16.08 -27.92
N ILE A 563 -4.91 16.93 -27.75
CA ILE A 563 -6.32 16.53 -27.82
C ILE A 563 -6.71 16.20 -29.27
N VAL A 564 -6.31 17.03 -30.22
CA VAL A 564 -6.56 16.81 -31.66
C VAL A 564 -5.87 15.54 -32.15
N TYR A 565 -4.60 15.33 -31.82
CA TYR A 565 -3.88 14.08 -32.12
C TYR A 565 -4.51 12.83 -31.50
N SER A 566 -5.24 12.96 -30.40
CA SER A 566 -6.01 11.85 -29.82
C SER A 566 -7.28 11.49 -30.58
N GLY A 567 -7.58 12.19 -31.69
CA GLY A 567 -8.76 11.99 -32.54
C GLY A 567 -10.00 12.79 -32.14
N THR A 568 -9.87 13.71 -31.17
CA THR A 568 -10.99 14.59 -30.76
C THR A 568 -11.05 15.79 -31.70
N LYS A 569 -12.22 16.02 -32.32
CA LYS A 569 -12.44 17.20 -33.17
C LYS A 569 -12.67 18.42 -32.29
N ILE A 570 -11.86 19.45 -32.47
CA ILE A 570 -11.98 20.76 -31.81
C ILE A 570 -12.16 21.82 -32.90
N ASN A 571 -13.04 22.80 -32.68
CA ASN A 571 -13.21 23.94 -33.56
C ASN A 571 -12.87 25.22 -32.79
N ILE A 572 -11.77 25.87 -33.21
CA ILE A 572 -11.27 27.13 -32.65
C ILE A 572 -11.45 28.31 -33.63
N ASP A 573 -12.24 28.17 -34.69
CA ASP A 573 -12.45 29.20 -35.73
C ASP A 573 -12.94 30.52 -35.11
N TYR A 574 -13.73 30.47 -34.04
CA TYR A 574 -14.20 31.66 -33.33
C TYR A 574 -13.05 32.50 -32.76
N PHE A 575 -11.97 31.86 -32.33
CA PHE A 575 -10.78 32.54 -31.82
C PHE A 575 -9.88 33.02 -32.96
N LEU A 576 -9.69 32.19 -33.98
CA LEU A 576 -8.88 32.55 -35.16
C LEU A 576 -9.46 33.79 -35.87
N ASN A 577 -10.79 33.86 -36.01
CA ASN A 577 -11.46 35.00 -36.64
C ASN A 577 -11.38 36.29 -35.81
N ASP A 578 -11.11 36.21 -34.51
CA ASP A 578 -10.90 37.38 -33.64
C ASP A 578 -9.45 37.91 -33.69
N VAL A 579 -8.47 37.02 -33.96
CA VAL A 579 -7.03 37.35 -33.90
C VAL A 579 -6.37 37.51 -35.29
N MET A 580 -7.01 37.01 -36.35
CA MET A 580 -6.53 37.05 -37.73
C MET A 580 -7.65 37.44 -38.71
N ASP A 581 -7.29 38.09 -39.82
CA ASP A 581 -8.23 38.32 -40.91
C ASP A 581 -8.40 37.06 -41.78
N GLU A 582 -9.52 37.01 -42.52
CA GLU A 582 -9.88 35.85 -43.35
C GLU A 582 -8.85 35.51 -44.41
N ASP A 583 -8.14 36.51 -44.97
CA ASP A 583 -7.13 36.30 -46.03
C ASP A 583 -5.91 35.57 -45.46
N HIS A 584 -5.43 35.96 -44.29
CA HIS A 584 -4.32 35.25 -43.60
C HIS A 584 -4.70 33.84 -43.16
N ILE A 585 -5.91 33.61 -42.71
CA ILE A 585 -6.38 32.27 -42.35
C ILE A 585 -6.40 31.37 -43.59
N GLN A 586 -6.85 31.89 -44.74
CA GLN A 586 -6.92 31.15 -45.99
C GLN A 586 -5.50 30.83 -46.53
N ASP A 587 -4.57 31.77 -46.45
CA ASP A 587 -3.18 31.57 -46.89
C ASP A 587 -2.49 30.46 -46.05
N ILE A 588 -2.69 30.45 -44.75
CA ILE A 588 -2.18 29.39 -43.86
C ILE A 588 -2.80 28.04 -44.24
N TYR A 589 -4.11 28.01 -44.48
CA TYR A 589 -4.82 26.76 -44.82
C TYR A 589 -4.31 26.18 -46.17
N GLU A 590 -4.01 27.04 -47.15
CA GLU A 590 -3.45 26.62 -48.44
C GLU A 590 -2.00 26.14 -48.32
N TYR A 591 -1.22 26.71 -47.39
CA TYR A 591 0.16 26.27 -47.13
C TYR A 591 0.25 24.87 -46.55
N PHE A 592 -0.71 24.48 -45.70
CA PHE A 592 -0.74 23.15 -45.04
C PHE A 592 -1.55 22.10 -45.82
N LYS A 593 -2.17 22.44 -46.94
CA LYS A 593 -2.88 21.54 -47.83
C LYS A 593 -1.96 20.92 -48.86
#